data_dbccd1a1c5b556b71610f329747e3950
#
_entry.id   dbccd1a1c5b556b71610f329747e3950
#
_cell.length_a   1.000
_cell.length_b   1.000
_cell.length_c   1.000
_cell.angle_alpha   90.00
_cell.angle_beta   90.00
_cell.angle_gamma   90.00
#
_symmetry.space_group_name_H-M   'P 1'
#
loop_
_entity.id
_entity.type
_entity.pdbx_description
1 polymer ?
#
loop_
_entity_poly.entity_id
_entity_poly.type
_entity_poly.pdbx_seq_one_letter_code
_entity_poly.pdbx_strand_id
1 'polypeptide(L)'
;MSLHPRPMPPVPEETAKIARAAFPKGNTYMRMRDDLGPIFADEQFAELYAKVGQPAASPAQLALVTVMQFGEGLSDRAAARAVVARIDWKYALGLEITDPGFDASVLSEFRTRLVEGNAELLLFETMLRCLRDNGLLKERGRMRTDSTHILAAIRTLGRLECVGETLRQALNVLATVAPDWLQGWVPSEWYDRYSRRFEEYRLPKSRQDRYQLGEQIGQDGMTLWEQLGSNPEPVSYTHLRAHETQFH
;
A
#
# COMPACT_ATOMS: atom_id res chain seq x y z
N MET A 1 3.80 -11.05 24.33
CA MET A 1 2.36 -11.36 24.43
C MET A 1 2.16 -12.85 24.21
N SER A 2 1.18 -13.46 24.91
CA SER A 2 0.84 -14.88 24.79
C SER A 2 -0.47 -15.06 24.03
N LEU A 3 -0.59 -16.17 23.30
CA LEU A 3 -1.82 -16.54 22.61
C LEU A 3 -2.40 -17.82 23.24
N HIS A 4 -3.68 -17.74 23.57
CA HIS A 4 -4.53 -18.87 23.88
C HIS A 4 -5.58 -18.93 22.77
N PRO A 5 -5.39 -19.77 21.75
CA PRO A 5 -6.26 -19.82 20.58
C PRO A 5 -7.72 -20.04 20.98
N ARG A 6 -8.59 -19.24 20.38
CA ARG A 6 -10.05 -19.34 20.56
C ARG A 6 -10.71 -19.31 19.19
N PRO A 7 -11.82 -20.05 19.02
CA PRO A 7 -12.58 -19.93 17.79
C PRO A 7 -13.10 -18.51 17.65
N MET A 8 -13.16 -18.00 16.41
CA MET A 8 -13.76 -16.71 16.14
C MET A 8 -15.22 -16.72 16.64
N PRO A 9 -15.62 -15.76 17.48
CA PRO A 9 -16.94 -15.76 18.08
C PRO A 9 -18.04 -15.63 17.01
N PRO A 10 -19.23 -16.21 17.26
CA PRO A 10 -20.40 -15.94 16.43
C PRO A 10 -20.75 -14.45 16.50
N VAL A 11 -21.51 -13.97 15.53
CA VAL A 11 -22.00 -12.59 15.55
C VAL A 11 -22.95 -12.41 16.73
N PRO A 12 -22.68 -11.48 17.69
CA PRO A 12 -23.58 -11.25 18.82
C PRO A 12 -24.98 -10.82 18.36
N GLU A 13 -26.00 -11.25 19.08
CA GLU A 13 -27.39 -11.06 18.66
C GLU A 13 -27.74 -9.56 18.52
N GLU A 14 -27.29 -8.74 19.46
CA GLU A 14 -27.54 -7.29 19.42
C GLU A 14 -26.81 -6.65 18.23
N THR A 15 -25.54 -7.01 17.98
CA THR A 15 -24.80 -6.56 16.82
C THR A 15 -25.48 -6.97 15.52
N ALA A 16 -25.95 -8.20 15.42
CA ALA A 16 -26.66 -8.71 14.27
C ALA A 16 -27.98 -7.95 14.02
N LYS A 17 -28.76 -7.70 15.07
CA LYS A 17 -30.01 -6.95 15.00
C LYS A 17 -29.80 -5.53 14.48
N ILE A 18 -28.83 -4.81 15.04
CA ILE A 18 -28.55 -3.42 14.68
C ILE A 18 -27.94 -3.35 13.27
N ALA A 19 -27.01 -4.25 12.93
CA ALA A 19 -26.40 -4.29 11.61
C ALA A 19 -27.44 -4.55 10.50
N ARG A 20 -28.35 -5.49 10.70
CA ARG A 20 -29.43 -5.78 9.74
C ARG A 20 -30.44 -4.65 9.62
N ALA A 21 -30.70 -3.92 10.71
CA ALA A 21 -31.53 -2.73 10.67
C ALA A 21 -30.86 -1.57 9.90
N ALA A 22 -29.55 -1.38 10.11
CA ALA A 22 -28.76 -0.35 9.41
C ALA A 22 -28.54 -0.68 7.92
N PHE A 23 -28.37 -1.97 7.60
CA PHE A 23 -28.14 -2.47 6.25
C PHE A 23 -29.18 -3.54 5.85
N PRO A 24 -30.43 -3.17 5.55
CA PRO A 24 -31.49 -4.13 5.24
C PRO A 24 -31.19 -5.04 4.03
N LYS A 25 -30.36 -4.57 3.11
CA LYS A 25 -29.90 -5.33 1.91
C LYS A 25 -28.55 -6.03 2.13
N GLY A 26 -28.01 -5.97 3.37
CA GLY A 26 -26.64 -6.35 3.68
C GLY A 26 -25.61 -5.42 3.05
N ASN A 27 -24.34 -5.64 3.38
CA ASN A 27 -23.21 -5.01 2.72
C ASN A 27 -22.12 -6.05 2.47
N THR A 28 -21.00 -5.65 1.88
CA THR A 28 -19.91 -6.56 1.52
C THR A 28 -19.38 -7.35 2.71
N TYR A 29 -19.17 -6.74 3.86
CA TYR A 29 -18.59 -7.39 5.04
C TYR A 29 -19.58 -8.30 5.75
N MET A 30 -20.85 -7.93 5.83
CA MET A 30 -21.91 -8.79 6.35
C MET A 30 -22.07 -10.03 5.49
N ARG A 31 -22.14 -9.86 4.16
CA ARG A 31 -22.21 -11.00 3.23
C ARG A 31 -20.96 -11.88 3.32
N MET A 32 -19.78 -11.30 3.38
CA MET A 32 -18.53 -12.04 3.57
C MET A 32 -18.61 -12.92 4.83
N ARG A 33 -19.12 -12.40 5.94
CA ARG A 33 -19.26 -13.17 7.17
C ARG A 33 -20.34 -14.25 7.07
N ASP A 34 -21.48 -13.93 6.45
CA ASP A 34 -22.62 -14.86 6.32
C ASP A 34 -22.29 -15.99 5.33
N ASP A 35 -21.64 -15.69 4.21
CA ASP A 35 -21.38 -16.64 3.13
C ASP A 35 -20.11 -17.49 3.37
N LEU A 36 -19.05 -16.88 3.94
CA LEU A 36 -17.75 -17.54 4.13
C LEU A 36 -17.51 -18.03 5.56
N GLY A 37 -18.29 -17.55 6.53
CA GLY A 37 -18.03 -17.83 7.94
C GLY A 37 -16.72 -17.23 8.46
N PRO A 38 -16.09 -17.83 9.49
CA PRO A 38 -14.77 -17.45 9.95
C PRO A 38 -13.70 -17.83 8.93
N ILE A 39 -13.03 -16.83 8.35
CA ILE A 39 -11.98 -17.04 7.34
C ILE A 39 -10.66 -17.44 8.00
N PHE A 40 -10.34 -16.83 9.12
CA PHE A 40 -9.12 -17.08 9.88
C PHE A 40 -9.42 -17.71 11.24
N ALA A 41 -8.47 -18.47 11.76
CA ALA A 41 -8.50 -19.07 13.08
C ALA A 41 -7.22 -18.76 13.85
N ASP A 42 -7.33 -18.54 15.16
CA ASP A 42 -6.18 -18.20 16.03
C ASP A 42 -5.08 -19.27 15.99
N GLU A 43 -5.47 -20.53 15.82
CA GLU A 43 -4.56 -21.68 15.74
C GLU A 43 -3.52 -21.54 14.63
N GLN A 44 -3.88 -20.89 13.52
CA GLN A 44 -3.00 -20.68 12.37
C GLN A 44 -1.81 -19.78 12.70
N PHE A 45 -1.94 -18.99 13.75
CA PHE A 45 -0.96 -17.99 14.20
C PHE A 45 -0.26 -18.39 15.51
N ALA A 46 -0.57 -19.57 16.06
CA ALA A 46 -0.11 -19.96 17.40
C ALA A 46 1.42 -19.95 17.55
N GLU A 47 2.15 -20.30 16.49
CA GLU A 47 3.62 -20.34 16.48
C GLU A 47 4.26 -18.94 16.52
N LEU A 48 3.50 -17.89 16.18
CA LEU A 48 3.96 -16.51 16.19
C LEU A 48 3.91 -15.86 17.58
N TYR A 49 3.39 -16.58 18.57
CA TYR A 49 3.15 -16.05 19.92
C TYR A 49 3.74 -16.96 20.98
N ALA A 50 4.15 -16.36 22.09
CA ALA A 50 4.56 -17.12 23.26
C ALA A 50 3.35 -17.81 23.92
N LYS A 51 3.62 -18.89 24.66
CA LYS A 51 2.57 -19.62 25.42
C LYS A 51 2.23 -18.94 26.75
N VAL A 52 3.14 -18.13 27.28
CA VAL A 52 3.02 -17.47 28.59
C VAL A 52 3.27 -15.97 28.44
N GLY A 53 2.50 -15.16 29.13
CA GLY A 53 2.63 -13.69 29.13
C GLY A 53 1.28 -12.98 29.10
N GLN A 54 1.31 -11.68 28.81
CA GLN A 54 0.09 -10.89 28.67
C GLN A 54 -0.73 -11.40 27.47
N PRO A 55 -2.05 -11.59 27.60
CA PRO A 55 -2.90 -12.03 26.50
C PRO A 55 -2.84 -11.09 25.28
N ALA A 56 -2.68 -11.69 24.11
CA ALA A 56 -2.74 -10.95 22.85
C ALA A 56 -4.19 -10.76 22.37
N ALA A 57 -4.44 -9.75 21.55
CA ALA A 57 -5.65 -9.67 20.76
C ALA A 57 -5.71 -10.86 19.77
N SER A 58 -6.91 -11.30 19.42
CA SER A 58 -7.09 -12.42 18.49
C SER A 58 -6.41 -12.16 17.13
N PRO A 59 -5.38 -12.93 16.76
CA PRO A 59 -4.73 -12.78 15.47
C PRO A 59 -5.66 -13.10 14.30
N ALA A 60 -6.65 -13.95 14.48
CA ALA A 60 -7.68 -14.20 13.47
C ALA A 60 -8.49 -12.92 13.16
N GLN A 61 -8.88 -12.18 14.20
CA GLN A 61 -9.58 -10.89 14.02
C GLN A 61 -8.64 -9.85 13.41
N LEU A 62 -7.37 -9.76 13.86
CA LEU A 62 -6.38 -8.84 13.29
C LEU A 62 -6.09 -9.13 11.81
N ALA A 63 -6.02 -10.41 11.43
CA ALA A 63 -5.87 -10.83 10.04
C ALA A 63 -7.06 -10.34 9.19
N LEU A 64 -8.28 -10.53 9.67
CA LEU A 64 -9.48 -10.06 8.97
C LEU A 64 -9.52 -8.52 8.88
N VAL A 65 -9.16 -7.82 9.95
CA VAL A 65 -9.04 -6.34 9.94
C VAL A 65 -8.00 -5.90 8.90
N THR A 66 -6.85 -6.59 8.81
CA THR A 66 -5.81 -6.27 7.82
C THR A 66 -6.34 -6.43 6.39
N VAL A 67 -7.13 -7.46 6.10
CA VAL A 67 -7.76 -7.66 4.79
C VAL A 67 -8.76 -6.52 4.48
N MET A 68 -9.64 -6.20 5.44
CA MET A 68 -10.62 -5.13 5.28
C MET A 68 -9.95 -3.75 5.15
N GLN A 69 -8.89 -3.51 5.93
CA GLN A 69 -8.05 -2.31 5.85
C GLN A 69 -7.45 -2.13 4.47
N PHE A 70 -6.88 -3.21 3.91
CA PHE A 70 -6.30 -3.19 2.56
C PHE A 70 -7.37 -2.94 1.51
N GLY A 71 -8.53 -3.59 1.62
CA GLY A 71 -9.64 -3.43 0.68
C GLY A 71 -10.19 -2.00 0.61
N GLU A 72 -10.12 -1.24 1.70
CA GLU A 72 -10.57 0.15 1.77
C GLU A 72 -9.42 1.18 1.70
N GLY A 73 -8.16 0.76 1.63
CA GLY A 73 -7.00 1.66 1.61
C GLY A 73 -6.84 2.49 2.89
N LEU A 74 -7.20 1.93 4.06
CA LEU A 74 -7.17 2.65 5.33
C LEU A 74 -5.80 2.63 5.98
N SER A 75 -5.45 3.72 6.70
CA SER A 75 -4.33 3.70 7.63
C SER A 75 -4.65 2.88 8.89
N ASP A 76 -3.64 2.46 9.67
CA ASP A 76 -3.83 1.71 10.91
C ASP A 76 -4.77 2.42 11.89
N ARG A 77 -4.63 3.74 12.03
CA ARG A 77 -5.51 4.55 12.88
C ARG A 77 -6.96 4.56 12.37
N ALA A 78 -7.14 4.63 11.06
CA ALA A 78 -8.47 4.61 10.47
C ALA A 78 -9.11 3.23 10.61
N ALA A 79 -8.34 2.13 10.42
CA ALA A 79 -8.81 0.77 10.61
C ALA A 79 -9.19 0.50 12.08
N ALA A 80 -8.35 0.88 13.05
CA ALA A 80 -8.67 0.75 14.48
C ALA A 80 -9.95 1.53 14.86
N ARG A 81 -10.12 2.76 14.33
CA ARG A 81 -11.37 3.54 14.50
C ARG A 81 -12.57 2.86 13.83
N ALA A 82 -12.38 2.24 12.67
CA ALA A 82 -13.45 1.51 11.98
C ALA A 82 -13.94 0.32 12.82
N VAL A 83 -13.04 -0.42 13.47
CA VAL A 83 -13.40 -1.50 14.40
C VAL A 83 -14.29 -1.00 15.54
N VAL A 84 -14.00 0.19 16.08
CA VAL A 84 -14.79 0.78 17.16
C VAL A 84 -16.14 1.32 16.67
N ALA A 85 -16.14 2.03 15.54
CA ALA A 85 -17.26 2.87 15.13
C ALA A 85 -18.21 2.21 14.12
N ARG A 86 -17.76 1.20 13.38
CA ARG A 86 -18.52 0.64 12.27
C ARG A 86 -19.22 -0.66 12.65
N ILE A 87 -20.53 -0.63 12.52
CA ILE A 87 -21.39 -1.79 12.84
C ILE A 87 -21.16 -2.98 11.88
N ASP A 88 -20.88 -2.72 10.61
CA ASP A 88 -20.59 -3.75 9.62
C ASP A 88 -19.25 -4.44 9.87
N TRP A 89 -18.25 -3.72 10.36
CA TRP A 89 -16.98 -4.28 10.80
C TRP A 89 -17.13 -5.11 12.07
N LYS A 90 -17.90 -4.62 13.05
CA LYS A 90 -18.23 -5.39 14.26
C LYS A 90 -18.95 -6.70 13.93
N TYR A 91 -19.89 -6.65 12.98
CA TYR A 91 -20.57 -7.82 12.47
C TYR A 91 -19.59 -8.86 11.88
N ALA A 92 -18.72 -8.41 10.96
CA ALA A 92 -17.75 -9.30 10.32
C ALA A 92 -16.77 -9.95 11.32
N LEU A 93 -16.35 -9.20 12.34
CA LEU A 93 -15.40 -9.62 13.36
C LEU A 93 -16.04 -10.40 14.52
N GLY A 94 -17.37 -10.50 14.59
CA GLY A 94 -18.07 -11.12 15.71
C GLY A 94 -17.92 -10.36 17.02
N LEU A 95 -17.89 -9.02 16.97
CA LEU A 95 -17.70 -8.15 18.13
C LEU A 95 -19.03 -7.62 18.66
N GLU A 96 -19.08 -7.41 19.98
CA GLU A 96 -20.17 -6.69 20.62
C GLU A 96 -20.24 -5.23 20.17
N ILE A 97 -21.44 -4.64 20.21
CA ILE A 97 -21.62 -3.21 19.91
C ILE A 97 -20.72 -2.32 20.75
N THR A 98 -20.57 -2.67 22.02
CA THR A 98 -19.80 -1.93 23.02
C THR A 98 -18.32 -2.26 23.04
N ASP A 99 -17.86 -3.18 22.15
CA ASP A 99 -16.45 -3.56 22.09
C ASP A 99 -15.56 -2.33 21.86
N PRO A 100 -14.56 -2.07 22.74
CA PRO A 100 -13.71 -0.88 22.66
C PRO A 100 -12.69 -0.92 21.52
N GLY A 101 -12.56 -2.05 20.81
CA GLY A 101 -11.52 -2.26 19.80
C GLY A 101 -10.12 -2.38 20.40
N PHE A 102 -9.13 -1.93 19.66
CA PHE A 102 -7.72 -2.00 20.03
C PHE A 102 -6.94 -0.77 19.54
N ASP A 103 -5.75 -0.55 20.11
CA ASP A 103 -4.87 0.52 19.66
C ASP A 103 -4.27 0.23 18.28
N ALA A 104 -4.09 1.26 17.47
CA ALA A 104 -3.57 1.13 16.10
C ALA A 104 -2.19 0.45 16.01
N SER A 105 -1.37 0.55 17.08
CA SER A 105 -0.05 -0.11 17.14
C SER A 105 -0.14 -1.63 17.08
N VAL A 106 -1.27 -2.20 17.54
CA VAL A 106 -1.51 -3.67 17.53
C VAL A 106 -1.48 -4.22 16.09
N LEU A 107 -1.98 -3.46 15.09
CA LEU A 107 -1.90 -3.88 13.69
C LEU A 107 -0.46 -3.88 13.16
N SER A 108 0.31 -2.87 13.53
CA SER A 108 1.72 -2.81 13.18
C SER A 108 2.52 -3.96 13.81
N GLU A 109 2.32 -4.21 15.11
CA GLU A 109 2.94 -5.33 15.82
C GLU A 109 2.54 -6.69 15.23
N PHE A 110 1.29 -6.86 14.86
CA PHE A 110 0.82 -8.09 14.21
C PHE A 110 1.53 -8.33 12.88
N ARG A 111 1.64 -7.31 12.02
CA ARG A 111 2.38 -7.43 10.75
C ARG A 111 3.88 -7.71 10.96
N THR A 112 4.50 -7.08 11.94
CA THR A 112 5.90 -7.37 12.31
C THR A 112 6.06 -8.84 12.68
N ARG A 113 5.15 -9.41 13.48
CA ARG A 113 5.18 -10.84 13.84
C ARG A 113 5.02 -11.77 12.64
N LEU A 114 4.15 -11.41 11.68
CA LEU A 114 3.99 -12.18 10.44
C LEU A 114 5.31 -12.22 9.65
N VAL A 115 6.00 -11.07 9.53
CA VAL A 115 7.28 -10.97 8.81
C VAL A 115 8.38 -11.74 9.55
N GLU A 116 8.54 -11.55 10.85
CA GLU A 116 9.54 -12.24 11.67
C GLU A 116 9.32 -13.77 11.69
N GLY A 117 8.06 -14.20 11.60
CA GLY A 117 7.68 -15.62 11.56
C GLY A 117 7.62 -16.21 10.15
N ASN A 118 8.02 -15.49 9.09
CA ASN A 118 7.91 -15.88 7.67
C ASN A 118 6.49 -16.34 7.30
N ALA A 119 5.47 -15.66 7.84
CA ALA A 119 4.05 -16.00 7.67
C ALA A 119 3.29 -14.96 6.83
N GLU A 120 3.98 -14.16 6.01
CA GLU A 120 3.40 -13.07 5.20
C GLU A 120 2.36 -13.59 4.20
N LEU A 121 2.59 -14.78 3.66
CA LEU A 121 1.69 -15.39 2.69
C LEU A 121 0.47 -16.08 3.34
N LEU A 122 0.51 -16.30 4.66
CA LEU A 122 -0.55 -17.05 5.37
C LEU A 122 -1.93 -16.43 5.17
N LEU A 123 -2.04 -15.09 5.25
CA LEU A 123 -3.30 -14.39 5.06
C LEU A 123 -3.85 -14.61 3.65
N PHE A 124 -2.99 -14.46 2.67
CA PHE A 124 -3.36 -14.59 1.26
C PHE A 124 -3.75 -16.04 0.90
N GLU A 125 -2.96 -17.01 1.31
CA GLU A 125 -3.21 -18.43 1.04
C GLU A 125 -4.49 -18.90 1.74
N THR A 126 -4.73 -18.48 2.98
CA THR A 126 -5.95 -18.81 3.73
C THR A 126 -7.18 -18.21 3.05
N MET A 127 -7.11 -16.95 2.61
CA MET A 127 -8.19 -16.30 1.86
C MET A 127 -8.45 -17.04 0.54
N LEU A 128 -7.42 -17.35 -0.23
CA LEU A 128 -7.55 -18.09 -1.50
C LEU A 128 -8.20 -19.47 -1.28
N ARG A 129 -7.80 -20.17 -0.23
CA ARG A 129 -8.38 -21.47 0.13
C ARG A 129 -9.86 -21.30 0.46
N CYS A 130 -10.22 -20.37 1.33
CA CYS A 130 -11.60 -20.11 1.70
C CYS A 130 -12.47 -19.78 0.46
N LEU A 131 -11.99 -18.92 -0.43
CA LEU A 131 -12.71 -18.56 -1.65
C LEU A 131 -12.86 -19.74 -2.62
N ARG A 132 -11.85 -20.62 -2.70
CA ARG A 132 -11.90 -21.84 -3.51
C ARG A 132 -12.91 -22.85 -2.95
N ASP A 133 -12.85 -23.09 -1.65
CA ASP A 133 -13.73 -24.06 -0.97
C ASP A 133 -15.21 -23.64 -1.07
N ASN A 134 -15.47 -22.34 -1.14
CA ASN A 134 -16.82 -21.79 -1.35
C ASN A 134 -17.18 -21.60 -2.85
N GLY A 135 -16.39 -22.14 -3.77
CA GLY A 135 -16.69 -22.10 -5.21
C GLY A 135 -16.61 -20.70 -5.86
N LEU A 136 -16.06 -19.71 -5.16
CA LEU A 136 -15.90 -18.34 -5.64
C LEU A 136 -14.67 -18.16 -6.54
N LEU A 137 -13.75 -19.14 -6.52
CA LEU A 137 -12.62 -19.20 -7.44
C LEU A 137 -12.77 -20.42 -8.35
N LYS A 138 -12.70 -20.19 -9.65
CA LYS A 138 -12.68 -21.28 -10.63
C LYS A 138 -11.30 -21.95 -10.63
N GLU A 139 -11.24 -23.28 -10.45
CA GLU A 139 -9.99 -24.06 -10.46
C GLU A 139 -9.21 -23.96 -11.78
N ARG A 140 -9.87 -23.65 -12.88
CA ARG A 140 -9.30 -23.41 -14.20
C ARG A 140 -9.94 -22.19 -14.83
N GLY A 141 -9.60 -21.01 -14.34
CA GLY A 141 -9.67 -19.81 -15.17
C GLY A 141 -8.38 -19.74 -15.97
N ARG A 142 -8.41 -19.47 -17.28
CA ARG A 142 -7.31 -18.75 -17.89
C ARG A 142 -7.22 -17.44 -17.13
N MET A 143 -6.46 -17.43 -16.04
CA MET A 143 -5.94 -16.20 -15.49
C MET A 143 -5.01 -15.67 -16.58
N ARG A 144 -5.56 -14.94 -17.52
CA ARG A 144 -4.82 -13.87 -18.13
C ARG A 144 -4.53 -12.94 -16.98
N THR A 145 -3.41 -13.16 -16.35
CA THR A 145 -2.82 -12.19 -15.47
C THR A 145 -2.47 -11.01 -16.37
N ASP A 146 -3.45 -10.13 -16.57
CA ASP A 146 -3.17 -8.76 -16.98
C ASP A 146 -2.30 -8.05 -15.91
N SER A 147 -2.04 -8.76 -14.80
CA SER A 147 -1.08 -8.33 -13.79
C SER A 147 0.29 -8.04 -14.39
N THR A 148 0.76 -8.79 -15.39
CA THR A 148 2.01 -8.46 -16.07
C THR A 148 1.88 -7.15 -16.84
N HIS A 149 0.74 -6.89 -17.47
CA HIS A 149 0.47 -5.63 -18.16
C HIS A 149 0.13 -4.50 -17.19
N ILE A 150 -0.62 -4.77 -16.12
CA ILE A 150 -0.92 -3.80 -15.07
C ILE A 150 0.36 -3.47 -14.29
N LEU A 151 1.14 -4.45 -13.85
CA LEU A 151 2.43 -4.21 -13.19
C LEU A 151 3.45 -3.57 -14.13
N ALA A 152 3.47 -3.93 -15.41
CA ALA A 152 4.31 -3.25 -16.39
C ALA A 152 3.83 -1.83 -16.65
N ALA A 153 2.53 -1.57 -16.71
CA ALA A 153 1.96 -0.23 -16.82
C ALA A 153 2.22 0.60 -15.57
N ILE A 154 2.00 0.06 -14.36
CA ILE A 154 2.30 0.72 -13.08
C ILE A 154 3.80 0.98 -12.95
N ARG A 155 4.66 0.02 -13.30
CA ARG A 155 6.12 0.21 -13.29
C ARG A 155 6.59 1.23 -14.32
N THR A 156 5.96 1.30 -15.48
CA THR A 156 6.29 2.28 -16.51
C THR A 156 5.82 3.68 -16.12
N LEU A 157 4.63 3.79 -15.51
CA LEU A 157 4.09 5.05 -15.00
C LEU A 157 4.95 5.58 -13.85
N GLY A 158 5.23 4.75 -12.84
CA GLY A 158 6.08 5.14 -11.72
C GLY A 158 7.51 5.49 -12.14
N ARG A 159 8.05 4.86 -13.19
CA ARG A 159 9.38 5.21 -13.72
C ARG A 159 9.40 6.58 -14.37
N LEU A 160 8.44 6.89 -15.21
CA LEU A 160 8.38 8.17 -15.91
C LEU A 160 8.21 9.33 -14.93
N GLU A 161 7.31 9.16 -13.96
CA GLU A 161 7.12 10.12 -12.87
C GLU A 161 8.39 10.26 -12.03
N CYS A 162 9.01 9.15 -11.64
CA CYS A 162 10.24 9.13 -10.86
C CYS A 162 11.40 9.82 -11.58
N VAL A 163 11.64 9.48 -12.86
CA VAL A 163 12.75 10.07 -13.63
C VAL A 163 12.50 11.55 -13.89
N GLY A 164 11.28 11.93 -14.26
CA GLY A 164 10.91 13.32 -14.47
C GLY A 164 11.03 14.17 -13.21
N GLU A 165 10.58 13.65 -12.07
CA GLU A 165 10.68 14.34 -10.78
C GLU A 165 12.12 14.43 -10.27
N THR A 166 12.94 13.41 -10.52
CA THR A 166 14.37 13.43 -10.19
C THR A 166 15.09 14.52 -10.96
N LEU A 167 14.86 14.62 -12.28
CA LEU A 167 15.47 15.67 -13.10
C LEU A 167 14.97 17.06 -12.69
N ARG A 168 13.68 17.21 -12.41
CA ARG A 168 13.09 18.45 -11.89
C ARG A 168 13.74 18.87 -10.58
N GLN A 169 13.95 17.96 -9.65
CA GLN A 169 14.61 18.27 -8.37
C GLN A 169 16.07 18.66 -8.56
N ALA A 170 16.80 17.95 -9.44
CA ALA A 170 18.19 18.33 -9.77
C ALA A 170 18.26 19.75 -10.32
N LEU A 171 17.37 20.10 -11.24
CA LEU A 171 17.28 21.46 -11.80
C LEU A 171 16.94 22.52 -10.74
N ASN A 172 16.04 22.21 -9.80
CA ASN A 172 15.69 23.12 -8.71
C ASN A 172 16.89 23.37 -7.77
N VAL A 173 17.66 22.33 -7.47
CA VAL A 173 18.89 22.46 -6.67
C VAL A 173 19.90 23.34 -7.41
N LEU A 174 20.12 23.07 -8.69
CA LEU A 174 21.06 23.85 -9.52
C LEU A 174 20.60 25.31 -9.67
N ALA A 175 19.30 25.56 -9.82
CA ALA A 175 18.75 26.90 -9.84
C ALA A 175 18.99 27.69 -8.53
N THR A 176 19.12 26.97 -7.41
CA THR A 176 19.41 27.56 -6.10
C THR A 176 20.90 27.81 -5.90
N VAL A 177 21.74 26.86 -6.34
CA VAL A 177 23.19 26.88 -6.07
C VAL A 177 23.97 27.60 -7.15
N ALA A 178 23.57 27.52 -8.42
CA ALA A 178 24.27 28.09 -9.57
C ALA A 178 23.29 28.68 -10.62
N PRO A 179 22.46 29.67 -10.25
CA PRO A 179 21.41 30.19 -11.13
C PRO A 179 21.94 30.78 -12.44
N ASP A 180 23.02 31.56 -12.38
CA ASP A 180 23.60 32.20 -13.55
C ASP A 180 24.16 31.20 -14.55
N TRP A 181 24.81 30.14 -14.03
CA TRP A 181 25.31 29.04 -14.85
C TRP A 181 24.17 28.32 -15.54
N LEU A 182 23.11 28.00 -14.80
CA LEU A 182 21.96 27.28 -15.35
C LEU A 182 21.24 28.11 -16.43
N GLN A 183 21.02 29.39 -16.18
CA GLN A 183 20.39 30.32 -17.15
C GLN A 183 21.20 30.49 -18.44
N GLY A 184 22.52 30.33 -18.37
CA GLY A 184 23.42 30.54 -19.51
C GLY A 184 23.27 29.53 -20.63
N TRP A 185 22.71 28.36 -20.38
CA TRP A 185 22.65 27.29 -21.39
C TRP A 185 21.29 26.52 -21.44
N VAL A 186 20.45 26.58 -20.39
CA VAL A 186 19.19 25.84 -20.34
C VAL A 186 18.19 26.41 -21.35
N PRO A 187 17.61 25.56 -22.25
CA PRO A 187 16.56 26.00 -23.15
C PRO A 187 15.28 26.42 -22.41
N SER A 188 14.60 27.45 -22.93
CA SER A 188 13.37 27.99 -22.33
C SER A 188 12.26 26.93 -22.18
N GLU A 189 12.21 25.91 -23.08
CA GLU A 189 11.24 24.82 -23.06
C GLU A 189 11.40 23.94 -21.81
N TRP A 190 12.60 23.90 -21.20
CA TRP A 190 12.81 23.15 -19.97
C TRP A 190 12.06 23.77 -18.79
N TYR A 191 11.95 25.11 -18.77
CA TYR A 191 11.15 25.77 -17.76
C TYR A 191 9.69 25.32 -17.82
N ASP A 192 9.08 25.28 -18.98
CA ASP A 192 7.70 24.81 -19.14
C ASP A 192 7.55 23.34 -18.77
N ARG A 193 8.54 22.50 -19.10
CA ARG A 193 8.53 21.05 -18.86
C ARG A 193 8.75 20.70 -17.38
N TYR A 194 9.64 21.41 -16.67
CA TYR A 194 10.08 21.06 -15.32
C TYR A 194 9.62 22.05 -14.25
N SER A 195 8.87 23.09 -14.54
CA SER A 195 8.34 24.03 -13.54
C SER A 195 7.31 23.39 -12.61
N ARG A 196 6.62 22.36 -13.05
CA ARG A 196 5.56 21.68 -12.29
C ARG A 196 5.96 20.26 -11.95
N ARG A 197 5.37 19.73 -10.85
CA ARG A 197 5.58 18.32 -10.47
C ARG A 197 5.05 17.36 -11.53
N PHE A 198 5.79 16.27 -11.71
CA PHE A 198 5.35 15.13 -12.52
C PHE A 198 4.36 14.31 -11.70
N GLU A 199 3.07 14.54 -11.91
CA GLU A 199 1.96 13.85 -11.27
C GLU A 199 1.18 13.07 -12.34
N GLU A 200 0.72 11.86 -12.02
CA GLU A 200 0.11 10.94 -13.00
C GLU A 200 -1.01 11.58 -13.81
N TYR A 201 -1.87 12.38 -13.17
CA TYR A 201 -3.00 13.05 -13.85
C TYR A 201 -2.57 14.12 -14.85
N ARG A 202 -1.31 14.54 -14.83
CA ARG A 202 -0.71 15.52 -15.78
C ARG A 202 0.08 14.84 -16.89
N LEU A 203 0.41 13.56 -16.71
CA LEU A 203 1.13 12.82 -17.75
C LEU A 203 0.23 12.53 -18.95
N PRO A 204 0.78 12.44 -20.16
CA PRO A 204 0.02 12.08 -21.34
C PRO A 204 -0.72 10.75 -21.15
N LYS A 205 -1.95 10.65 -21.69
CA LYS A 205 -2.77 9.44 -21.57
C LYS A 205 -2.34 8.34 -22.54
N SER A 206 -1.81 8.72 -23.69
CA SER A 206 -1.36 7.81 -24.74
C SER A 206 -0.02 7.18 -24.37
N ARG A 207 0.13 5.88 -24.64
CA ARG A 207 1.38 5.15 -24.41
C ARG A 207 2.54 5.73 -25.26
N GLN A 208 2.24 6.15 -26.47
CA GLN A 208 3.23 6.69 -27.40
C GLN A 208 3.75 8.05 -26.91
N ASP A 209 2.86 8.94 -26.47
CA ASP A 209 3.26 10.25 -25.95
C ASP A 209 4.04 10.13 -24.64
N ARG A 210 3.71 9.15 -23.81
CA ARG A 210 4.48 8.83 -22.59
C ARG A 210 5.88 8.34 -22.91
N TYR A 211 6.01 7.52 -23.95
CA TYR A 211 7.31 7.05 -24.42
C TYR A 211 8.17 8.21 -24.94
N GLN A 212 7.58 9.07 -25.78
CA GLN A 212 8.25 10.27 -26.30
C GLN A 212 8.68 11.22 -25.18
N LEU A 213 7.80 11.46 -24.19
CA LEU A 213 8.15 12.24 -23.00
C LEU A 213 9.30 11.60 -22.22
N GLY A 214 9.32 10.28 -22.09
CA GLY A 214 10.41 9.56 -21.43
C GLY A 214 11.74 9.69 -22.15
N GLU A 215 11.74 9.59 -23.47
CA GLU A 215 12.94 9.82 -24.31
C GLU A 215 13.44 11.25 -24.17
N GLN A 216 12.52 12.23 -24.17
CA GLN A 216 12.88 13.63 -24.02
C GLN A 216 13.50 13.91 -22.66
N ILE A 217 12.90 13.39 -21.56
CA ILE A 217 13.46 13.52 -20.21
C ILE A 217 14.84 12.87 -20.12
N GLY A 218 15.01 11.71 -20.78
CA GLY A 218 16.31 11.03 -20.85
C GLY A 218 17.37 11.85 -21.57
N GLN A 219 17.04 12.46 -22.70
CA GLN A 219 17.92 13.34 -23.47
C GLN A 219 18.29 14.61 -22.66
N ASP A 220 17.29 15.23 -22.04
CA ASP A 220 17.50 16.40 -21.17
C ASP A 220 18.44 16.07 -20.02
N GLY A 221 18.27 14.89 -19.40
CA GLY A 221 19.13 14.41 -18.32
C GLY A 221 20.58 14.16 -18.76
N MET A 222 20.76 13.57 -19.95
CA MET A 222 22.11 13.39 -20.54
C MET A 222 22.76 14.72 -20.85
N THR A 223 22.01 15.67 -21.42
CA THR A 223 22.51 17.03 -21.69
C THR A 223 22.95 17.72 -20.39
N LEU A 224 22.14 17.63 -19.33
CA LEU A 224 22.53 18.15 -18.02
C LEU A 224 23.81 17.51 -17.49
N TRP A 225 23.92 16.19 -17.61
CA TRP A 225 25.12 15.46 -17.18
C TRP A 225 26.39 15.90 -17.94
N GLU A 226 26.29 16.06 -19.24
CA GLU A 226 27.39 16.53 -20.09
C GLU A 226 27.83 17.96 -19.73
N GLN A 227 26.87 18.85 -19.48
CA GLN A 227 27.14 20.23 -19.06
C GLN A 227 27.83 20.29 -17.68
N LEU A 228 27.40 19.44 -16.75
CA LEU A 228 28.06 19.32 -15.42
C LEU A 228 29.48 18.76 -15.51
N GLY A 229 29.72 17.81 -16.45
CA GLY A 229 31.03 17.21 -16.67
C GLY A 229 32.01 18.12 -17.41
N SER A 230 31.51 19.07 -18.19
CA SER A 230 32.32 19.98 -19.02
C SER A 230 32.73 21.26 -18.32
N ASN A 231 32.20 21.57 -17.12
CA ASN A 231 32.46 22.80 -16.40
C ASN A 231 33.47 22.56 -15.26
N PRO A 232 34.64 23.20 -15.27
CA PRO A 232 35.68 23.03 -14.23
C PRO A 232 35.38 23.76 -12.90
N GLU A 233 34.31 24.56 -12.80
CA GLU A 233 33.94 25.10 -11.51
C GLU A 233 33.27 24.01 -10.65
N PRO A 234 33.77 23.79 -9.42
CA PRO A 234 33.24 22.67 -8.59
C PRO A 234 31.84 23.04 -8.09
N VAL A 235 30.82 22.61 -8.80
CA VAL A 235 29.55 22.30 -8.14
C VAL A 235 29.94 21.17 -7.18
N SER A 236 30.05 21.51 -5.89
CA SER A 236 30.53 20.62 -4.85
C SER A 236 29.76 19.30 -4.91
N TYR A 237 30.39 18.25 -5.42
CA TYR A 237 29.85 16.87 -5.54
C TYR A 237 29.37 16.28 -4.20
N THR A 238 29.69 16.95 -3.10
CA THR A 238 29.31 16.52 -1.75
C THR A 238 27.83 16.59 -1.48
N HIS A 239 27.06 17.48 -2.11
CA HIS A 239 25.62 17.55 -1.90
C HIS A 239 24.80 16.55 -2.75
N LEU A 240 25.30 16.14 -3.90
CA LEU A 240 24.62 15.10 -4.71
C LEU A 240 24.83 13.68 -4.15
N ARG A 241 25.97 13.42 -3.51
CA ARG A 241 26.23 12.13 -2.82
C ARG A 241 25.43 11.95 -1.52
N ALA A 242 24.99 13.01 -0.87
CA ALA A 242 24.24 12.93 0.39
C ALA A 242 22.84 12.33 0.20
N HIS A 243 22.28 12.33 -1.01
CA HIS A 243 20.99 11.73 -1.30
C HIS A 243 21.05 10.25 -1.72
N GLU A 244 22.21 9.73 -2.12
CA GLU A 244 22.36 8.32 -2.47
C GLU A 244 22.43 7.38 -1.25
N THR A 245 22.74 7.90 -0.06
CA THR A 245 22.90 7.09 1.15
C THR A 245 21.64 6.89 1.98
N GLN A 246 20.48 7.40 1.54
CA GLN A 246 19.20 7.20 2.24
C GLN A 246 18.31 6.07 1.68
N PHE A 247 18.82 5.28 0.72
CA PHE A 247 18.11 4.12 0.15
C PHE A 247 18.89 2.81 0.35
N HIS A 248 19.28 2.54 1.61
CA HIS A 248 19.67 1.20 2.05
C HIS A 248 18.91 0.83 3.31
#